data_6dc8e19bad7d08afe4f4e1a59f9e11bf
#
_entry.id   6dc8e19bad7d08afe4f4e1a59f9e11bf
#
_cell.length_a   1.000
_cell.length_b   1.000
_cell.length_c   1.000
_cell.angle_alpha   90.00
_cell.angle_beta   90.00
_cell.angle_gamma   90.00
#
_symmetry.space_group_name_H-M   'P 1'
#
loop_
_entity.id
_entity.type
_entity.pdbx_description
1 polymer ?
#
loop_
_entity_poly.entity_id
_entity_poly.type
_entity_poly.pdbx_seq_one_letter_code
_entity_poly.pdbx_strand_id
1 'polypeptide(L)' 'MSAFENIAEELKKLRQLQGWSQEDLARNLGVSFATVNRWENGKTKPSRLAQEKIKQVANTGK' A
#
# COMPACT_ATOMS: atom_id res chain seq x y z
N MET A 1 -18.83 3.47 -3.52
CA MET A 1 -17.45 3.83 -3.41
C MET A 1 -16.55 2.64 -3.68
N SER A 2 -15.63 2.76 -4.59
CA SER A 2 -14.80 1.63 -4.94
C SER A 2 -13.55 1.62 -4.09
N ALA A 3 -12.97 0.44 -3.95
CA ALA A 3 -11.73 0.31 -3.21
C ALA A 3 -10.60 1.07 -3.88
N PHE A 4 -10.69 1.27 -5.19
CA PHE A 4 -9.64 1.96 -5.91
C PHE A 4 -9.55 3.42 -5.56
N GLU A 5 -10.67 4.03 -5.26
CA GLU A 5 -10.66 5.45 -4.98
C GLU A 5 -10.00 5.75 -3.66
N ASN A 6 -9.97 4.77 -2.77
CA ASN A 6 -9.44 4.98 -1.44
C ASN A 6 -8.15 4.24 -1.18
N ILE A 7 -7.54 3.69 -2.22
CA ILE A 7 -6.36 2.87 -1.99
C ILE A 7 -5.21 3.68 -1.37
N ALA A 8 -5.10 4.94 -1.75
CA ALA A 8 -4.04 5.77 -1.19
C ALA A 8 -4.20 5.89 0.33
N GLU A 9 -5.44 6.13 0.76
CA GLU A 9 -5.71 6.24 2.18
C GLU A 9 -5.53 4.92 2.90
N GLU A 10 -5.91 3.84 2.26
CA GLU A 10 -5.77 2.53 2.87
C GLU A 10 -4.31 2.16 3.07
N LEU A 11 -3.46 2.53 2.12
CA LEU A 11 -2.04 2.27 2.28
C LEU A 11 -1.46 3.05 3.44
N LYS A 12 -1.86 4.29 3.57
CA LYS A 12 -1.40 5.11 4.68
C LYS A 12 -1.86 4.52 6.02
N LYS A 13 -3.11 4.09 6.07
CA LYS A 13 -3.63 3.47 7.28
C LYS A 13 -2.87 2.21 7.63
N LEU A 14 -2.61 1.39 6.63
CA LEU A 14 -1.86 0.16 6.86
C LEU A 14 -0.50 0.47 7.46
N ARG A 15 0.19 1.45 6.88
CA ARG A 15 1.49 1.84 7.40
C ARG A 15 1.39 2.29 8.85
N GLN A 16 0.40 3.12 9.13
CA GLN A 16 0.25 3.66 10.47
C GLN A 16 -0.05 2.56 11.49
N LEU A 17 -0.89 1.62 11.11
CA LEU A 17 -1.23 0.53 12.01
C LEU A 17 -0.04 -0.35 12.30
N GLN A 18 0.85 -0.51 11.33
CA GLN A 18 2.03 -1.34 11.51
C GLN A 18 3.22 -0.57 12.06
N GLY A 19 3.14 0.74 12.10
CA GLY A 19 4.28 1.54 12.48
C GLY A 19 5.35 1.59 11.41
N TRP A 20 4.95 1.54 10.15
CA TRP A 20 5.88 1.44 9.03
C TRP A 20 6.07 2.79 8.35
N SER A 21 7.29 2.99 7.85
CA SER A 21 7.54 4.06 6.89
C SER A 21 7.09 3.61 5.51
N GLN A 22 7.16 4.54 4.54
CA GLN A 22 6.90 4.15 3.16
C GLN A 22 7.92 3.14 2.67
N GLU A 23 9.16 3.26 3.10
CA GLU A 23 10.18 2.28 2.73
C GLU A 23 9.85 0.90 3.29
N ASP A 24 9.36 0.87 4.54
CA ASP A 24 9.00 -0.39 5.13
C ASP A 24 7.87 -1.06 4.35
N LEU A 25 6.88 -0.27 3.97
CA LEU A 25 5.77 -0.80 3.19
C LEU A 25 6.25 -1.31 1.84
N ALA A 26 7.10 -0.55 1.18
CA ALA A 26 7.63 -0.95 -0.11
C ALA A 26 8.37 -2.28 0.00
N ARG A 27 9.17 -2.43 1.05
CA ARG A 27 9.91 -3.66 1.26
C ARG A 27 8.97 -4.84 1.49
N ASN A 28 7.93 -4.62 2.26
CA ASN A 28 6.97 -5.68 2.54
C ASN A 28 6.14 -6.05 1.33
N LEU A 29 5.93 -5.12 0.41
CA LEU A 29 5.18 -5.39 -0.80
C LEU A 29 6.06 -5.83 -1.96
N GLY A 30 7.38 -5.70 -1.81
CA GLY A 30 8.27 -6.08 -2.89
C GLY A 30 8.31 -5.09 -4.04
N VAL A 31 8.07 -3.81 -3.76
CA VAL A 31 8.09 -2.75 -4.77
C VAL A 31 9.05 -1.66 -4.33
N SER A 32 9.28 -0.69 -5.20
CA SER A 32 10.18 0.40 -4.87
C SER A 32 9.47 1.44 -3.99
N PHE A 33 10.29 2.21 -3.30
CA PHE A 33 9.78 3.33 -2.51
C PHE A 33 8.99 4.30 -3.40
N ALA A 34 9.53 4.59 -4.57
CA ALA A 34 8.85 5.52 -5.48
C ALA A 34 7.45 5.03 -5.85
N THR A 35 7.31 3.72 -5.99
CA THR A 35 6.01 3.15 -6.32
C THR A 35 5.01 3.38 -5.20
N VAL A 36 5.41 3.12 -3.97
CA VAL A 36 4.51 3.36 -2.83
C VAL A 36 4.17 4.84 -2.74
N ASN A 37 5.16 5.68 -2.94
CA ASN A 37 4.95 7.12 -2.86
C ASN A 37 3.91 7.57 -3.89
N ARG A 38 4.00 7.08 -5.12
CA ARG A 38 3.03 7.43 -6.14
C ARG A 38 1.63 6.95 -5.80
N TRP A 39 1.55 5.73 -5.28
CA TRP A 39 0.24 5.19 -4.90
C TRP A 39 -0.39 6.02 -3.79
N GLU A 40 0.39 6.39 -2.78
CA GLU A 40 -0.15 7.15 -1.66
C GLU A 40 -0.51 8.58 -2.05
N ASN A 41 0.14 9.09 -3.09
CA ASN A 41 -0.19 10.42 -3.59
C ASN A 41 -1.31 10.41 -4.62
N GLY A 42 -1.83 9.24 -4.94
CA GLY A 42 -2.92 9.13 -5.89
C GLY A 42 -2.53 9.32 -7.32
N LYS A 43 -1.24 9.26 -7.63
CA LYS A 43 -0.78 9.48 -8.99
C LYS A 43 -0.97 8.27 -9.88
N THR A 44 -0.85 7.09 -9.30
CA THR A 44 -1.11 5.85 -10.04
C THR A 44 -1.81 4.90 -9.10
N LYS A 45 -2.39 3.87 -9.66
CA LYS A 45 -3.08 2.86 -8.89
C LYS A 45 -2.31 1.56 -8.93
N PRO A 46 -2.32 0.79 -7.85
CA PRO A 46 -1.68 -0.51 -7.87
C PRO A 46 -2.36 -1.43 -8.88
N SER A 47 -1.57 -2.30 -9.48
CA SER A 47 -2.11 -3.32 -10.35
C SER A 47 -2.92 -4.30 -9.52
N ARG A 48 -3.65 -5.17 -10.21
CA ARG A 48 -4.45 -6.16 -9.52
C ARG A 48 -3.59 -7.05 -8.63
N LEU A 49 -2.47 -7.49 -9.16
CA LEU A 49 -1.57 -8.33 -8.37
C LEU A 49 -1.05 -7.58 -7.15
N ALA A 50 -0.72 -6.31 -7.34
CA ALA A 50 -0.25 -5.51 -6.23
C ALA A 50 -1.33 -5.33 -5.18
N GLN A 51 -2.57 -5.16 -5.61
CA GLN A 51 -3.66 -5.04 -4.66
C GLN A 51 -3.85 -6.30 -3.84
N GLU A 52 -3.69 -7.45 -4.46
CA GLU A 52 -3.79 -8.70 -3.72
C GLU A 52 -2.66 -8.83 -2.72
N LYS A 53 -1.48 -8.40 -3.10
CA LYS A 53 -0.36 -8.42 -2.16
C LYS A 53 -0.61 -7.48 -0.99
N ILE A 54 -1.18 -6.33 -1.27
CA ILE A 54 -1.53 -5.38 -0.23
C ILE A 54 -2.50 -6.02 0.75
N LYS A 55 -3.50 -6.71 0.24
CA LYS A 55 -4.45 -7.39 1.10
C LYS A 55 -3.79 -8.45 1.97
N GLN A 56 -2.88 -9.20 1.39
CA GLN A 56 -2.18 -10.23 2.15
C GLN A 56 -1.38 -9.62 3.29
N VAL A 57 -0.68 -8.55 2.99
CA VAL A 57 0.13 -7.88 4.01
C VAL A 57 -0.76 -7.31 5.10
N ALA A 58 -1.89 -6.73 4.71
CA ALA A 58 -2.81 -6.15 5.69
C ALA A 58 -3.39 -7.22 6.61
N ASN A 59 -3.63 -8.41 6.08
CA ASN A 59 -4.22 -9.48 6.87
C ASN A 59 -3.22 -10.16 7.78
N THR A 60 -1.98 -10.27 7.36
CA THR A 60 -1.00 -11.02 8.13
C THR A 60 -0.04 -10.14 8.87
N GLY A 61 -0.03 -8.89 8.59
CA GLY A 61 0.97 -8.05 9.19
C GLY A 61 0.59 -7.74 10.56
N LYS A 62 0.31 -8.14 11.40
CA LYS A 62 0.05 -7.84 12.64
C LYS A 62 1.11 -7.32 13.32
#